data_1b2546c6eff405bbe0a4483649deaeb4
#
_entry.id   1b2546c6eff405bbe0a4483649deaeb4
#
_cell.length_a   1.000
_cell.length_b   1.000
_cell.length_c   1.000
_cell.angle_alpha   90.00
_cell.angle_beta   90.00
_cell.angle_gamma   90.00
#
_symmetry.space_group_name_H-M   'P 1'
#
loop_
_entity.id
_entity.type
_entity.pdbx_description
1 polymer ?
#
loop_
_entity_poly.entity_id
_entity_poly.type
_entity_poly.pdbx_seq_one_letter_code
_entity_poly.pdbx_strand_id
1 'polypeptide(L)'
;MAKECIVVPKAKVALSTASVYPENTAAAFEIAGRLGYDGVEVMVWTDPVSQDIEALRRLSDYHQVPILAVHAPCLLITQRVWSTDPWQKLQKARAAAEKLGAQTVVVHPPFRWQRQYARDFVQGVWQMANETDVRFAVENMYPWRYRDREVAAYAPDWDPTGEDYRHFTIDLSHVATSRADALAMLDRMGDRLGHVHLADGSGSAKDEHLIPGRGTQPCAELLERLARNGFDGHVVLEVNTRRSPGPVEREADLAEALAFTRLNLAAASQETAPSAAPSAGARMPDSVSDRRS
;
A
#
# COMPACT_ATOMS: atom_id res chain seq x y z
N MET A 1 8.09 34.17 16.55
CA MET A 1 7.91 33.20 15.45
C MET A 1 7.57 31.86 16.06
N ALA A 2 6.32 31.41 15.98
CA ALA A 2 5.91 30.08 16.43
C ALA A 2 6.62 29.07 15.49
N LYS A 3 7.35 28.12 16.06
CA LYS A 3 7.87 26.97 15.30
C LYS A 3 6.64 26.17 14.85
N GLU A 4 6.34 26.20 13.57
CA GLU A 4 5.40 25.26 12.97
C GLU A 4 5.92 23.86 13.27
N CYS A 5 5.15 23.11 14.02
CA CYS A 5 5.46 21.71 14.31
C CYS A 5 5.09 20.91 13.07
N ILE A 6 6.05 20.61 12.22
CA ILE A 6 5.84 19.75 11.04
C ILE A 6 5.52 18.36 11.59
N VAL A 7 4.29 17.92 11.44
CA VAL A 7 3.91 16.53 11.74
C VAL A 7 4.41 15.66 10.59
N VAL A 8 5.36 14.81 10.86
CA VAL A 8 5.86 13.84 9.86
C VAL A 8 4.84 12.71 9.74
N PRO A 9 4.36 12.39 8.52
CA PRO A 9 3.48 11.25 8.33
C PRO A 9 4.11 9.97 8.85
N LYS A 10 3.31 9.13 9.52
CA LYS A 10 3.78 7.83 10.06
C LYS A 10 3.87 6.76 8.97
N ALA A 11 3.01 6.87 7.94
CA ALA A 11 2.98 5.95 6.81
C ALA A 11 4.32 5.94 6.06
N LYS A 12 4.84 4.76 5.78
CA LYS A 12 6.03 4.58 4.94
C LYS A 12 5.63 4.42 3.48
N VAL A 13 6.34 5.09 2.58
CA VAL A 13 6.09 5.00 1.14
C VAL A 13 7.10 4.05 0.49
N ALA A 14 6.62 2.93 -0.04
CA ALA A 14 7.44 1.91 -0.65
C ALA A 14 7.22 1.79 -2.17
N LEU A 15 8.18 1.19 -2.85
CA LEU A 15 8.08 0.83 -4.27
C LEU A 15 7.80 -0.68 -4.40
N SER A 16 6.75 -1.06 -5.13
CA SER A 16 6.58 -2.45 -5.56
C SER A 16 7.64 -2.82 -6.58
N THR A 17 8.30 -3.97 -6.40
CA THR A 17 9.28 -4.47 -7.38
C THR A 17 8.65 -4.80 -8.73
N ALA A 18 7.33 -4.94 -8.81
CA ALA A 18 6.60 -5.10 -10.07
C ALA A 18 6.58 -3.81 -10.91
N SER A 19 6.69 -2.64 -10.28
CA SER A 19 6.56 -1.34 -10.94
C SER A 19 7.72 -0.99 -11.87
N VAL A 20 8.84 -1.69 -11.77
CA VAL A 20 10.01 -1.43 -12.63
C VAL A 20 10.03 -2.30 -13.90
N TYR A 21 9.05 -3.21 -14.07
CA TYR A 21 9.03 -4.09 -15.24
C TYR A 21 9.09 -3.28 -16.55
N PRO A 22 9.94 -3.70 -17.55
CA PRO A 22 10.55 -5.01 -17.73
C PRO A 22 11.89 -5.22 -17.00
N GLU A 23 12.35 -4.31 -16.19
CA GLU A 23 13.55 -4.50 -15.40
C GLU A 23 13.29 -5.50 -14.25
N ASN A 24 14.37 -6.01 -13.66
CA ASN A 24 14.29 -7.09 -12.67
C ASN A 24 14.16 -6.54 -11.24
N THR A 25 13.98 -7.44 -10.28
CA THR A 25 13.87 -7.13 -8.85
C THR A 25 15.07 -6.31 -8.34
N ALA A 26 16.30 -6.58 -8.80
CA ALA A 26 17.47 -5.83 -8.34
C ALA A 26 17.42 -4.35 -8.74
N ALA A 27 16.94 -4.05 -9.95
CA ALA A 27 16.75 -2.67 -10.40
C ALA A 27 15.75 -1.90 -9.53
N ALA A 28 14.73 -2.57 -8.97
CA ALA A 28 13.79 -1.93 -8.07
C ALA A 28 14.46 -1.42 -6.78
N PHE A 29 15.39 -2.18 -6.21
CA PHE A 29 16.15 -1.72 -5.03
C PHE A 29 17.04 -0.53 -5.36
N GLU A 30 17.73 -0.57 -6.50
CA GLU A 30 18.56 0.53 -6.97
C GLU A 30 17.75 1.83 -7.15
N ILE A 31 16.63 1.74 -7.86
CA ILE A 31 15.74 2.88 -8.12
C ILE A 31 15.13 3.39 -6.82
N ALA A 32 14.65 2.50 -5.94
CA ALA A 32 14.07 2.87 -4.65
C ALA A 32 15.08 3.64 -3.78
N GLY A 33 16.32 3.17 -3.70
CA GLY A 33 17.39 3.86 -2.99
C GLY A 33 17.74 5.22 -3.60
N ARG A 34 17.85 5.30 -4.92
CA ARG A 34 18.18 6.54 -5.63
C ARG A 34 17.08 7.61 -5.52
N LEU A 35 15.81 7.21 -5.62
CA LEU A 35 14.67 8.11 -5.50
C LEU A 35 14.30 8.43 -4.04
N GLY A 36 14.81 7.66 -3.08
CA GLY A 36 14.59 7.85 -1.66
C GLY A 36 13.25 7.32 -1.15
N TYR A 37 12.75 6.20 -1.69
CA TYR A 37 11.65 5.46 -1.09
C TYR A 37 12.01 4.97 0.32
N ASP A 38 11.03 4.80 1.19
CA ASP A 38 11.25 4.32 2.56
C ASP A 38 11.52 2.81 2.61
N GLY A 39 11.32 2.11 1.49
CA GLY A 39 11.56 0.69 1.33
C GLY A 39 10.96 0.13 0.05
N VAL A 40 10.94 -1.19 -0.06
CA VAL A 40 10.31 -1.91 -1.17
C VAL A 40 9.29 -2.92 -0.67
N GLU A 41 8.32 -3.22 -1.52
CA GLU A 41 7.56 -4.46 -1.47
C GLU A 41 8.10 -5.41 -2.50
N VAL A 42 8.42 -6.63 -2.09
CA VAL A 42 8.87 -7.67 -3.01
C VAL A 42 7.66 -8.42 -3.57
N MET A 43 7.33 -8.16 -4.82
CA MET A 43 6.42 -9.00 -5.59
C MET A 43 7.14 -10.31 -5.91
N VAL A 44 6.71 -11.42 -5.29
CA VAL A 44 7.29 -12.74 -5.58
C VAL A 44 6.77 -13.25 -6.92
N TRP A 45 7.66 -13.28 -7.89
CA TRP A 45 7.34 -13.47 -9.30
C TRP A 45 8.18 -14.57 -9.95
N THR A 46 8.15 -14.66 -11.28
CA THR A 46 8.97 -15.57 -12.06
C THR A 46 10.46 -15.16 -12.14
N ASP A 47 10.80 -13.93 -11.74
CA ASP A 47 12.19 -13.52 -11.56
C ASP A 47 12.82 -14.33 -10.41
N PRO A 48 13.90 -15.10 -10.66
CA PRO A 48 14.53 -15.91 -9.62
C PRO A 48 15.00 -15.10 -8.40
N VAL A 49 15.42 -13.85 -8.59
CA VAL A 49 15.88 -12.98 -7.50
C VAL A 49 14.76 -12.69 -6.51
N SER A 50 13.52 -12.50 -6.98
CA SER A 50 12.35 -12.26 -6.11
C SER A 50 12.01 -13.48 -5.24
N GLN A 51 12.56 -14.66 -5.56
CA GLN A 51 12.32 -15.91 -4.87
C GLN A 51 13.44 -16.31 -3.91
N ASP A 52 14.60 -15.65 -3.99
CA ASP A 52 15.81 -15.94 -3.21
C ASP A 52 15.96 -14.95 -2.04
N ILE A 53 15.63 -15.42 -0.83
CA ILE A 53 15.68 -14.62 0.40
C ILE A 53 17.07 -14.03 0.66
N GLU A 54 18.13 -14.80 0.41
CA GLU A 54 19.49 -14.34 0.64
C GLU A 54 19.93 -13.29 -0.39
N ALA A 55 19.49 -13.44 -1.65
CA ALA A 55 19.71 -12.41 -2.67
C ALA A 55 18.96 -11.11 -2.31
N LEU A 56 17.70 -11.21 -1.89
CA LEU A 56 16.89 -10.08 -1.47
C LEU A 56 17.50 -9.35 -0.26
N ARG A 57 18.02 -10.10 0.73
CA ARG A 57 18.71 -9.52 1.88
C ARG A 57 19.97 -8.76 1.44
N ARG A 58 20.80 -9.35 0.59
CA ARG A 58 21.99 -8.66 0.05
C ARG A 58 21.65 -7.38 -0.70
N LEU A 59 20.55 -7.36 -1.48
CA LEU A 59 20.10 -6.16 -2.18
C LEU A 59 19.65 -5.09 -1.20
N SER A 60 18.83 -5.47 -0.20
CA SER A 60 18.39 -4.58 0.87
C SER A 60 19.59 -3.95 1.61
N ASP A 61 20.56 -4.78 2.01
CA ASP A 61 21.76 -4.32 2.72
C ASP A 61 22.65 -3.42 1.83
N TYR A 62 22.83 -3.78 0.56
CA TYR A 62 23.68 -3.03 -0.38
C TYR A 62 23.11 -1.65 -0.70
N HIS A 63 21.81 -1.58 -1.01
CA HIS A 63 21.15 -0.32 -1.37
C HIS A 63 20.63 0.46 -0.15
N GLN A 64 20.74 -0.10 1.07
CA GLN A 64 20.19 0.47 2.31
C GLN A 64 18.68 0.74 2.20
N VAL A 65 17.96 -0.15 1.51
CA VAL A 65 16.52 -0.08 1.25
C VAL A 65 15.84 -1.26 1.96
N PRO A 66 15.09 -1.04 3.04
CA PRO A 66 14.43 -2.12 3.76
C PRO A 66 13.31 -2.74 2.94
N ILE A 67 13.05 -4.04 3.17
CA ILE A 67 11.90 -4.75 2.62
C ILE A 67 10.76 -4.59 3.62
N LEU A 68 9.71 -3.85 3.25
CA LEU A 68 8.58 -3.55 4.13
C LEU A 68 7.46 -4.59 4.02
N ALA A 69 7.29 -5.18 2.83
CA ALA A 69 6.27 -6.18 2.57
C ALA A 69 6.75 -7.24 1.58
N VAL A 70 6.12 -8.40 1.65
CA VAL A 70 6.26 -9.50 0.68
C VAL A 70 4.88 -9.77 0.07
N HIS A 71 4.75 -9.58 -1.22
CA HIS A 71 3.55 -9.96 -1.94
C HIS A 71 3.63 -11.44 -2.34
N ALA A 72 2.75 -12.26 -1.80
CA ALA A 72 2.73 -13.70 -2.05
C ALA A 72 2.41 -14.01 -3.53
N PRO A 73 2.97 -15.11 -4.10
CA PRO A 73 2.76 -15.46 -5.51
C PRO A 73 1.38 -16.07 -5.76
N CYS A 74 0.33 -15.24 -5.69
CA CYS A 74 -1.08 -15.62 -5.78
C CYS A 74 -1.64 -15.59 -7.21
N LEU A 75 -0.94 -14.96 -8.17
CA LEU A 75 -1.40 -14.78 -9.54
C LEU A 75 -1.36 -16.10 -10.35
N LEU A 76 -2.17 -16.17 -11.41
CA LEU A 76 -2.20 -17.33 -12.32
C LEU A 76 -0.83 -17.63 -12.93
N ILE A 77 -0.09 -16.60 -13.30
CA ILE A 77 1.26 -16.76 -13.89
C ILE A 77 2.27 -17.28 -12.87
N THR A 78 2.03 -17.13 -11.58
CA THR A 78 2.92 -17.58 -10.50
C THR A 78 2.55 -18.96 -9.94
N GLN A 79 1.69 -19.74 -10.61
CA GLN A 79 1.20 -21.02 -10.08
C GLN A 79 2.30 -22.01 -9.67
N ARG A 80 3.47 -21.96 -10.33
CA ARG A 80 4.61 -22.83 -10.03
C ARG A 80 5.70 -22.16 -9.19
N VAL A 81 5.54 -20.88 -8.88
CA VAL A 81 6.51 -20.14 -8.05
C VAL A 81 6.41 -20.65 -6.62
N TRP A 82 7.55 -21.04 -6.08
CA TRP A 82 7.74 -21.65 -4.75
C TRP A 82 7.03 -22.99 -4.51
N SER A 83 5.82 -23.19 -4.97
CA SER A 83 5.02 -24.40 -4.82
C SER A 83 3.80 -24.36 -5.75
N THR A 84 3.20 -25.53 -6.00
CA THR A 84 1.84 -25.66 -6.59
C THR A 84 0.74 -25.65 -5.52
N ASP A 85 1.09 -25.90 -4.26
CA ASP A 85 0.19 -25.82 -3.11
C ASP A 85 0.08 -24.37 -2.62
N PRO A 86 -1.10 -23.75 -2.63
CA PRO A 86 -1.28 -22.38 -2.21
C PRO A 86 -0.96 -22.14 -0.73
N TRP A 87 -1.24 -23.10 0.16
CA TRP A 87 -0.88 -22.95 1.57
C TRP A 87 0.63 -22.94 1.79
N GLN A 88 1.37 -23.81 1.08
CA GLN A 88 2.83 -23.78 1.12
C GLN A 88 3.40 -22.45 0.60
N LYS A 89 2.76 -21.83 -0.39
CA LYS A 89 3.18 -20.49 -0.85
C LYS A 89 3.04 -19.46 0.26
N LEU A 90 1.92 -19.44 0.97
CA LEU A 90 1.71 -18.49 2.07
C LEU A 90 2.66 -18.76 3.23
N GLN A 91 2.93 -20.04 3.58
CA GLN A 91 3.94 -20.38 4.58
C GLN A 91 5.34 -19.89 4.19
N LYS A 92 5.73 -20.03 2.91
CA LYS A 92 7.00 -19.51 2.40
C LYS A 92 7.04 -17.99 2.38
N ALA A 93 5.92 -17.31 2.05
CA ALA A 93 5.82 -15.86 2.11
C ALA A 93 5.99 -15.35 3.54
N ARG A 94 5.36 -16.01 4.53
CA ARG A 94 5.57 -15.73 5.95
C ARG A 94 7.04 -15.88 6.34
N ALA A 95 7.63 -17.03 6.04
CA ALA A 95 9.02 -17.30 6.38
C ALA A 95 9.99 -16.31 5.69
N ALA A 96 9.69 -15.87 4.48
CA ALA A 96 10.44 -14.83 3.79
C ALA A 96 10.30 -13.48 4.52
N ALA A 97 9.07 -13.07 4.87
CA ALA A 97 8.81 -11.84 5.59
C ALA A 97 9.54 -11.81 6.95
N GLU A 98 9.43 -12.88 7.74
CA GLU A 98 10.13 -13.03 9.03
C GLU A 98 11.65 -12.89 8.89
N LYS A 99 12.25 -13.56 7.89
CA LYS A 99 13.71 -13.52 7.65
C LYS A 99 14.21 -12.18 7.10
N LEU A 100 13.38 -11.48 6.36
CA LEU A 100 13.69 -10.19 5.75
C LEU A 100 13.32 -8.99 6.63
N GLY A 101 12.63 -9.22 7.76
CA GLY A 101 12.14 -8.18 8.64
C GLY A 101 10.94 -7.40 8.06
N ALA A 102 10.27 -7.95 7.06
CA ALA A 102 9.07 -7.37 6.47
C ALA A 102 7.87 -7.54 7.41
N GLN A 103 7.07 -6.49 7.56
CA GLN A 103 5.95 -6.48 8.50
C GLN A 103 4.65 -7.02 7.92
N THR A 104 4.55 -7.11 6.58
CA THR A 104 3.30 -7.46 5.89
C THR A 104 3.55 -8.53 4.83
N VAL A 105 2.63 -9.49 4.75
CA VAL A 105 2.44 -10.39 3.61
C VAL A 105 1.13 -10.03 2.96
N VAL A 106 1.17 -9.57 1.71
CA VAL A 106 -0.03 -9.32 0.90
C VAL A 106 -0.48 -10.63 0.27
N VAL A 107 -1.79 -10.90 0.35
CA VAL A 107 -2.39 -12.13 -0.19
C VAL A 107 -3.67 -11.81 -0.95
N HIS A 108 -3.84 -12.46 -2.11
CA HIS A 108 -5.12 -12.41 -2.83
C HIS A 108 -6.11 -13.45 -2.31
N PRO A 109 -7.40 -13.18 -2.32
CA PRO A 109 -8.40 -14.23 -2.15
C PRO A 109 -8.24 -15.31 -3.25
N PRO A 110 -8.57 -16.57 -2.95
CA PRO A 110 -8.45 -17.67 -3.89
C PRO A 110 -9.30 -17.50 -5.13
N PHE A 111 -8.88 -18.11 -6.22
CA PHE A 111 -9.79 -18.31 -7.35
C PHE A 111 -10.88 -19.34 -7.03
N ARG A 112 -12.09 -19.11 -7.50
CA ARG A 112 -13.26 -19.99 -7.22
C ARG A 112 -13.06 -21.45 -7.64
N TRP A 113 -12.22 -21.74 -8.61
CA TRP A 113 -11.88 -23.11 -9.01
C TRP A 113 -10.94 -23.83 -8.06
N GLN A 114 -10.25 -23.11 -7.16
CA GLN A 114 -9.42 -23.68 -6.08
C GLN A 114 -10.28 -24.10 -4.89
N ARG A 115 -11.26 -24.96 -5.14
CA ARG A 115 -12.42 -25.23 -4.26
C ARG A 115 -12.09 -25.48 -2.80
N GLN A 116 -11.08 -26.32 -2.51
CA GLN A 116 -10.71 -26.63 -1.13
C GLN A 116 -10.06 -25.44 -0.46
N TYR A 117 -9.06 -24.85 -1.13
CA TYR A 117 -8.36 -23.65 -0.66
C TYR A 117 -9.33 -22.48 -0.41
N ALA A 118 -10.29 -22.26 -1.32
CA ALA A 118 -11.29 -21.22 -1.19
C ALA A 118 -12.24 -21.41 0.02
N ARG A 119 -12.63 -22.65 0.34
CA ARG A 119 -13.46 -22.93 1.53
C ARG A 119 -12.73 -22.67 2.84
N ASP A 120 -11.44 -23.00 2.87
CA ASP A 120 -10.65 -22.96 4.10
C ASP A 120 -9.90 -21.64 4.27
N PHE A 121 -9.97 -20.72 3.27
CA PHE A 121 -9.08 -19.56 3.16
C PHE A 121 -9.21 -18.60 4.35
N VAL A 122 -10.43 -18.16 4.68
CA VAL A 122 -10.66 -17.17 5.75
C VAL A 122 -10.09 -17.71 7.07
N GLN A 123 -10.47 -18.95 7.43
CA GLN A 123 -10.00 -19.57 8.65
C GLN A 123 -8.49 -19.86 8.65
N GLY A 124 -7.95 -20.30 7.51
CA GLY A 124 -6.53 -20.62 7.39
C GLY A 124 -5.65 -19.37 7.48
N VAL A 125 -6.04 -18.25 6.84
CA VAL A 125 -5.33 -16.97 6.97
C VAL A 125 -5.40 -16.46 8.41
N TRP A 126 -6.56 -16.58 9.05
CA TRP A 126 -6.73 -16.21 10.45
C TRP A 126 -5.82 -17.03 11.39
N GLN A 127 -5.73 -18.35 11.18
CA GLN A 127 -4.82 -19.21 11.94
C GLN A 127 -3.35 -18.83 11.73
N MET A 128 -2.93 -18.63 10.46
CA MET A 128 -1.56 -18.21 10.14
C MET A 128 -1.21 -16.87 10.80
N ALA A 129 -2.14 -15.91 10.80
CA ALA A 129 -1.95 -14.60 11.42
C ALA A 129 -1.82 -14.67 12.96
N ASN A 130 -2.31 -15.73 13.61
CA ASN A 130 -2.13 -15.93 15.06
C ASN A 130 -0.77 -16.55 15.44
N GLU A 131 -0.04 -17.08 14.47
CA GLU A 131 1.24 -17.77 14.69
C GLU A 131 2.45 -16.85 14.48
N THR A 132 2.25 -15.58 14.12
CA THR A 132 3.33 -14.65 13.77
C THR A 132 2.90 -13.20 14.02
N ASP A 133 3.88 -12.31 14.18
CA ASP A 133 3.66 -10.86 14.22
C ASP A 133 3.53 -10.25 12.80
N VAL A 134 3.79 -11.02 11.75
CA VAL A 134 3.63 -10.59 10.36
C VAL A 134 2.14 -10.45 10.02
N ARG A 135 1.76 -9.30 9.48
CA ARG A 135 0.38 -9.03 9.06
C ARG A 135 0.08 -9.74 7.75
N PHE A 136 -0.89 -10.66 7.76
CA PHE A 136 -1.48 -11.17 6.52
C PHE A 136 -2.59 -10.21 6.09
N ALA A 137 -2.31 -9.39 5.09
CA ALA A 137 -3.24 -8.37 4.59
C ALA A 137 -3.91 -8.88 3.30
N VAL A 138 -5.22 -9.11 3.39
CA VAL A 138 -5.99 -9.62 2.24
C VAL A 138 -6.41 -8.46 1.36
N GLU A 139 -6.08 -8.57 0.08
CA GLU A 139 -6.26 -7.52 -0.91
C GLU A 139 -7.64 -7.61 -1.58
N ASN A 140 -8.26 -6.44 -1.82
CA ASN A 140 -9.42 -6.39 -2.72
C ASN A 140 -8.98 -6.65 -4.15
N MET A 141 -9.75 -7.48 -4.82
CA MET A 141 -9.60 -7.76 -6.24
C MET A 141 -10.71 -7.07 -7.04
N TYR A 142 -11.07 -7.64 -8.17
CA TYR A 142 -12.14 -7.13 -9.02
C TYR A 142 -12.85 -8.29 -9.76
N PRO A 143 -14.14 -8.12 -10.14
CA PRO A 143 -14.82 -9.09 -11.01
C PRO A 143 -14.19 -9.06 -12.41
N TRP A 144 -13.97 -10.22 -13.00
CA TRP A 144 -13.54 -10.27 -14.40
C TRP A 144 -14.67 -9.86 -15.32
N ARG A 145 -14.37 -8.97 -16.26
CA ARG A 145 -15.33 -8.48 -17.24
C ARG A 145 -14.99 -8.99 -18.62
N TYR A 146 -15.97 -9.62 -19.25
CA TYR A 146 -15.89 -10.00 -20.66
C TYR A 146 -17.15 -9.52 -21.37
N ARG A 147 -17.01 -8.53 -22.24
CA ARG A 147 -18.13 -7.80 -22.88
C ARG A 147 -19.07 -7.25 -21.79
N ASP A 148 -20.37 -7.61 -21.82
CA ASP A 148 -21.39 -7.16 -20.87
C ASP A 148 -21.60 -8.10 -19.69
N ARG A 149 -20.69 -9.08 -19.48
CA ARG A 149 -20.78 -10.07 -18.40
C ARG A 149 -19.69 -9.86 -17.38
N GLU A 150 -20.09 -9.87 -16.14
CA GLU A 150 -19.18 -9.95 -15.01
C GLU A 150 -19.08 -11.41 -14.51
N VAL A 151 -17.87 -11.84 -14.22
CA VAL A 151 -17.58 -13.17 -13.69
C VAL A 151 -16.88 -13.00 -12.35
N ALA A 152 -17.52 -13.50 -11.28
CA ALA A 152 -16.88 -13.58 -10.00
C ALA A 152 -15.76 -14.64 -10.04
N ALA A 153 -14.51 -14.19 -10.18
CA ALA A 153 -13.35 -15.05 -10.29
C ALA A 153 -12.81 -15.49 -8.92
N TYR A 154 -13.03 -14.69 -7.89
CA TYR A 154 -12.47 -14.86 -6.55
C TYR A 154 -13.51 -15.43 -5.56
N ALA A 155 -13.03 -16.04 -4.50
CA ALA A 155 -13.84 -16.59 -3.42
C ALA A 155 -13.16 -16.33 -2.05
N PRO A 156 -13.94 -15.99 -1.00
CA PRO A 156 -15.41 -15.91 -1.01
C PRO A 156 -15.93 -14.77 -1.89
N ASP A 157 -15.22 -13.62 -1.94
CA ASP A 157 -15.54 -12.49 -2.81
C ASP A 157 -14.24 -11.78 -3.28
N TRP A 158 -14.37 -10.88 -4.26
CA TRP A 158 -13.32 -9.94 -4.66
C TRP A 158 -13.20 -8.75 -3.69
N ASP A 159 -14.28 -8.37 -3.01
CA ASP A 159 -14.26 -7.41 -1.91
C ASP A 159 -14.09 -8.16 -0.57
N PRO A 160 -12.93 -8.05 0.08
CA PRO A 160 -12.64 -8.81 1.29
C PRO A 160 -13.33 -8.25 2.53
N THR A 161 -13.94 -7.07 2.46
CA THR A 161 -14.46 -6.34 3.64
C THR A 161 -15.63 -7.04 4.33
N GLY A 162 -16.31 -7.98 3.64
CA GLY A 162 -17.37 -8.81 4.19
C GLY A 162 -16.88 -9.97 5.06
N GLU A 163 -15.58 -10.26 5.06
CA GLU A 163 -15.00 -11.40 5.74
C GLU A 163 -14.24 -10.99 7.02
N ASP A 164 -14.01 -11.95 7.91
CA ASP A 164 -13.32 -11.73 9.17
C ASP A 164 -11.79 -11.87 9.03
N TYR A 165 -11.18 -11.07 8.16
CA TYR A 165 -9.73 -10.95 8.09
C TYR A 165 -9.20 -9.94 9.12
N ARG A 166 -8.03 -10.21 9.68
CA ARG A 166 -7.39 -9.31 10.65
C ARG A 166 -6.85 -8.03 10.02
N HIS A 167 -6.36 -8.14 8.78
CA HIS A 167 -5.80 -7.01 8.04
C HIS A 167 -6.21 -7.05 6.59
N PHE A 168 -6.32 -5.85 6.01
CA PHE A 168 -6.64 -5.64 4.61
C PHE A 168 -5.53 -4.89 3.89
N THR A 169 -5.43 -5.16 2.60
CA THR A 169 -4.79 -4.29 1.61
C THR A 169 -5.87 -3.68 0.75
N ILE A 170 -5.85 -2.35 0.58
CA ILE A 170 -6.66 -1.69 -0.45
C ILE A 170 -5.79 -1.42 -1.68
N ASP A 171 -6.21 -1.90 -2.84
CA ASP A 171 -5.63 -1.57 -4.15
C ASP A 171 -6.60 -0.69 -4.94
N LEU A 172 -6.14 0.53 -5.32
CA LEU A 172 -6.98 1.51 -5.99
C LEU A 172 -7.15 1.22 -7.48
N SER A 173 -6.21 0.53 -8.15
CA SER A 173 -6.40 0.07 -9.52
C SER A 173 -7.49 -1.00 -9.60
N HIS A 174 -7.50 -1.91 -8.63
CA HIS A 174 -8.55 -2.91 -8.48
C HIS A 174 -9.91 -2.28 -8.16
N VAL A 175 -9.93 -1.25 -7.29
CA VAL A 175 -11.15 -0.46 -7.03
C VAL A 175 -11.64 0.19 -8.30
N ALA A 176 -10.77 0.81 -9.10
CA ALA A 176 -11.13 1.41 -10.39
C ALA A 176 -11.72 0.36 -11.33
N THR A 177 -11.07 -0.80 -11.46
CA THR A 177 -11.49 -1.90 -12.33
C THR A 177 -12.82 -2.48 -11.89
N SER A 178 -13.08 -2.61 -10.58
CA SER A 178 -14.37 -3.06 -10.04
C SER A 178 -15.46 -1.98 -10.12
N ARG A 179 -15.12 -0.72 -10.37
CA ARG A 179 -15.98 0.47 -10.30
C ARG A 179 -16.61 0.66 -8.91
N ALA A 180 -15.92 0.20 -7.88
CA ALA A 180 -16.33 0.42 -6.50
C ALA A 180 -15.96 1.84 -6.04
N ASP A 181 -16.50 2.24 -4.89
CA ASP A 181 -16.13 3.48 -4.23
C ASP A 181 -14.96 3.22 -3.29
N ALA A 182 -13.79 3.80 -3.61
CA ALA A 182 -12.56 3.63 -2.85
C ALA A 182 -12.67 4.15 -1.41
N LEU A 183 -13.34 5.28 -1.22
CA LEU A 183 -13.47 5.89 0.10
C LEU A 183 -14.45 5.11 0.98
N ALA A 184 -15.54 4.62 0.40
CA ALA A 184 -16.46 3.74 1.11
C ALA A 184 -15.81 2.39 1.45
N MET A 185 -14.93 1.86 0.60
CA MET A 185 -14.16 0.64 0.90
C MET A 185 -13.15 0.90 2.02
N LEU A 186 -12.42 2.03 1.97
CA LEU A 186 -11.54 2.47 3.04
C LEU A 186 -12.27 2.54 4.38
N ASP A 187 -13.46 3.13 4.42
CA ASP A 187 -14.27 3.25 5.63
C ASP A 187 -14.70 1.88 6.18
N ARG A 188 -15.04 0.91 5.30
CA ARG A 188 -15.37 -0.47 5.72
C ARG A 188 -14.15 -1.24 6.26
N MET A 189 -12.96 -1.01 5.69
CA MET A 189 -11.72 -1.61 6.18
C MET A 189 -11.33 -1.07 7.57
N GLY A 190 -11.54 0.23 7.81
CA GLY A 190 -11.33 0.88 9.10
C GLY A 190 -9.95 0.56 9.70
N ASP A 191 -9.90 0.27 11.00
CA ASP A 191 -8.65 -0.03 11.74
C ASP A 191 -7.96 -1.34 11.28
N ARG A 192 -8.64 -2.16 10.48
CA ARG A 192 -8.05 -3.37 9.88
C ARG A 192 -7.25 -3.10 8.61
N LEU A 193 -7.30 -1.87 8.06
CA LEU A 193 -6.43 -1.51 6.96
C LEU A 193 -4.97 -1.45 7.44
N GLY A 194 -4.11 -2.29 6.89
CA GLY A 194 -2.69 -2.36 7.24
C GLY A 194 -1.76 -2.01 6.08
N HIS A 195 -2.28 -1.98 4.86
CA HIS A 195 -1.48 -1.86 3.65
C HIS A 195 -2.26 -1.21 2.52
N VAL A 196 -1.59 -0.47 1.65
CA VAL A 196 -2.19 0.23 0.51
C VAL A 196 -1.35 -0.01 -0.73
N HIS A 197 -1.94 -0.53 -1.80
CA HIS A 197 -1.39 -0.43 -3.14
C HIS A 197 -1.93 0.83 -3.80
N LEU A 198 -1.08 1.82 -3.90
CA LEU A 198 -1.42 3.09 -4.51
C LEU A 198 -1.08 3.07 -5.99
N ALA A 199 -2.10 3.03 -6.78
CA ALA A 199 -2.11 3.24 -8.22
C ALA A 199 -3.38 3.99 -8.58
N ASP A 200 -3.55 4.34 -9.83
CA ASP A 200 -4.77 4.96 -10.34
C ASP A 200 -5.38 4.09 -11.45
N GLY A 201 -6.58 4.37 -11.85
CA GLY A 201 -7.27 3.68 -12.93
C GLY A 201 -8.40 4.53 -13.49
N SER A 202 -8.76 4.28 -14.75
CA SER A 202 -9.81 5.02 -15.45
C SER A 202 -11.23 4.46 -15.26
N GLY A 203 -11.39 3.38 -14.50
CA GLY A 203 -12.66 2.62 -14.40
C GLY A 203 -12.93 1.73 -15.62
N SER A 204 -11.90 1.50 -16.44
CA SER A 204 -11.95 0.54 -17.54
C SER A 204 -12.06 -0.90 -17.02
N ALA A 205 -12.27 -1.88 -17.92
CA ALA A 205 -12.27 -3.29 -17.53
C ALA A 205 -10.84 -3.88 -17.36
N LYS A 206 -9.83 -3.06 -17.52
CA LYS A 206 -8.44 -3.45 -17.41
C LYS A 206 -7.89 -2.94 -16.09
N ASP A 207 -7.11 -3.77 -15.45
CA ASP A 207 -6.28 -3.40 -14.35
C ASP A 207 -5.08 -2.59 -14.87
N GLU A 208 -5.16 -1.25 -14.69
CA GLU A 208 -4.30 -0.32 -15.42
C GLU A 208 -3.05 0.05 -14.62
N HIS A 209 -3.14 0.11 -13.30
CA HIS A 209 -2.08 0.58 -12.40
C HIS A 209 -1.43 1.89 -12.87
N LEU A 210 -2.25 2.91 -13.18
CA LEU A 210 -1.76 4.22 -13.61
C LEU A 210 -1.01 4.93 -12.48
N ILE A 211 -0.13 5.85 -12.86
CA ILE A 211 0.49 6.78 -11.91
C ILE A 211 -0.62 7.55 -11.18
N PRO A 212 -0.56 7.70 -9.84
CA PRO A 212 -1.54 8.45 -9.07
C PRO A 212 -1.77 9.86 -9.60
N GLY A 213 -3.05 10.23 -9.82
CA GLY A 213 -3.46 11.48 -10.43
C GLY A 213 -3.59 11.45 -11.96
N ARG A 214 -3.26 10.32 -12.62
CA ARG A 214 -3.46 10.15 -14.07
C ARG A 214 -4.72 9.37 -14.43
N GLY A 215 -5.54 8.99 -13.44
CA GLY A 215 -6.82 8.31 -13.61
C GLY A 215 -7.97 9.07 -12.96
N THR A 216 -8.92 8.34 -12.38
CA THR A 216 -10.14 8.89 -11.79
C THR A 216 -10.32 8.52 -10.32
N GLN A 217 -9.38 7.79 -9.73
CA GLN A 217 -9.49 7.39 -8.35
C GLN A 217 -9.18 8.56 -7.40
N PRO A 218 -9.82 8.63 -6.23
CA PRO A 218 -9.61 9.70 -5.27
C PRO A 218 -8.29 9.50 -4.49
N CYS A 219 -7.17 9.30 -5.21
CA CYS A 219 -5.85 9.00 -4.62
C CYS A 219 -5.41 10.06 -3.60
N ALA A 220 -5.57 11.34 -3.92
CA ALA A 220 -5.20 12.44 -3.03
C ALA A 220 -6.04 12.42 -1.75
N GLU A 221 -7.38 12.36 -1.87
CA GLU A 221 -8.29 12.33 -0.72
C GLU A 221 -8.07 11.11 0.16
N LEU A 222 -7.81 9.94 -0.43
CA LEU A 222 -7.49 8.72 0.32
C LEU A 222 -6.22 8.92 1.17
N LEU A 223 -5.14 9.44 0.58
CA LEU A 223 -3.88 9.72 1.28
C LEU A 223 -4.07 10.73 2.41
N GLU A 224 -4.85 11.79 2.19
CA GLU A 224 -5.17 12.77 3.21
C GLU A 224 -5.98 12.16 4.37
N ARG A 225 -6.96 11.29 4.08
CA ARG A 225 -7.71 10.57 5.12
C ARG A 225 -6.82 9.64 5.93
N LEU A 226 -5.91 8.90 5.28
CA LEU A 226 -4.92 8.06 5.94
C LEU A 226 -4.05 8.88 6.91
N ALA A 227 -3.53 10.02 6.44
CA ALA A 227 -2.68 10.88 7.27
C ALA A 227 -3.45 11.48 8.45
N ARG A 228 -4.69 11.98 8.25
CA ARG A 228 -5.54 12.50 9.32
C ARG A 228 -5.89 11.45 10.37
N ASN A 229 -6.08 10.21 9.95
CA ASN A 229 -6.37 9.09 10.84
C ASN A 229 -5.12 8.49 11.51
N GLY A 230 -3.94 9.04 11.22
CA GLY A 230 -2.68 8.58 11.82
C GLY A 230 -2.24 7.20 11.36
N PHE A 231 -2.61 6.80 10.12
CA PHE A 231 -2.20 5.53 9.52
C PHE A 231 -0.69 5.35 9.60
N ASP A 232 -0.25 4.22 10.14
CA ASP A 232 1.15 3.88 10.36
C ASP A 232 1.63 2.66 9.55
N GLY A 233 0.79 2.21 8.60
CA GLY A 233 1.09 1.12 7.68
C GLY A 233 1.95 1.56 6.49
N HIS A 234 1.91 0.77 5.43
CA HIS A 234 2.68 1.01 4.21
C HIS A 234 1.78 1.48 3.07
N VAL A 235 2.22 2.51 2.36
CA VAL A 235 1.66 2.94 1.08
C VAL A 235 2.65 2.52 0.00
N VAL A 236 2.33 1.49 -0.74
CA VAL A 236 3.18 0.91 -1.78
C VAL A 236 2.72 1.42 -3.14
N LEU A 237 3.64 2.03 -3.87
CA LEU A 237 3.42 2.40 -5.24
C LEU A 237 3.54 1.15 -6.12
N GLU A 238 2.39 0.63 -6.54
CA GLU A 238 2.28 -0.49 -7.48
C GLU A 238 1.76 0.02 -8.82
N VAL A 239 2.64 0.70 -9.55
CA VAL A 239 2.30 1.38 -10.81
C VAL A 239 2.87 0.66 -12.02
N ASN A 240 2.17 0.74 -13.13
CA ASN A 240 2.58 0.09 -14.38
C ASN A 240 3.39 1.06 -15.25
N THR A 241 4.71 0.91 -15.22
CA THR A 241 5.64 1.71 -16.04
C THR A 241 6.08 1.01 -17.33
N ARG A 242 5.45 -0.11 -17.68
CA ARG A 242 5.79 -0.89 -18.89
C ARG A 242 5.70 -0.08 -20.18
N ARG A 243 4.88 0.97 -20.20
CA ARG A 243 4.69 1.84 -21.36
C ARG A 243 5.62 3.03 -21.39
N SER A 244 6.40 3.26 -20.36
CA SER A 244 7.42 4.31 -20.36
C SER A 244 8.42 4.03 -21.47
N PRO A 245 8.79 5.02 -22.28
CA PRO A 245 9.63 4.83 -23.48
C PRO A 245 11.00 4.22 -23.19
N GLY A 246 11.54 4.48 -21.98
CA GLY A 246 12.84 3.97 -21.57
C GLY A 246 13.05 4.01 -20.06
N PRO A 247 14.24 3.63 -19.59
CA PRO A 247 14.56 3.62 -18.14
C PRO A 247 14.47 5.00 -17.49
N VAL A 248 14.85 6.06 -18.20
CA VAL A 248 14.83 7.45 -17.69
C VAL A 248 13.40 7.92 -17.46
N GLU A 249 12.52 7.67 -18.43
CA GLU A 249 11.10 8.04 -18.34
C GLU A 249 10.39 7.19 -17.29
N ARG A 250 10.76 5.91 -17.16
CA ARG A 250 10.26 5.05 -16.08
C ARG A 250 10.63 5.60 -14.71
N GLU A 251 11.88 5.98 -14.54
CA GLU A 251 12.32 6.57 -13.28
C GLU A 251 11.62 7.92 -12.98
N ALA A 252 11.38 8.74 -14.00
CA ALA A 252 10.61 9.98 -13.87
C ALA A 252 9.15 9.68 -13.45
N ASP A 253 8.49 8.68 -14.03
CA ASP A 253 7.15 8.25 -13.64
C ASP A 253 7.12 7.78 -12.17
N LEU A 254 8.13 7.03 -11.72
CA LEU A 254 8.23 6.57 -10.34
C LEU A 254 8.53 7.72 -9.36
N ALA A 255 9.34 8.69 -9.77
CA ALA A 255 9.60 9.90 -8.99
C ALA A 255 8.34 10.77 -8.84
N GLU A 256 7.55 10.93 -9.92
CA GLU A 256 6.26 11.62 -9.90
C GLU A 256 5.29 10.96 -8.92
N ALA A 257 5.16 9.63 -9.00
CA ALA A 257 4.30 8.86 -8.10
C ALA A 257 4.70 9.03 -6.62
N LEU A 258 6.00 8.98 -6.33
CA LEU A 258 6.53 9.20 -4.97
C LEU A 258 6.23 10.63 -4.48
N ALA A 259 6.48 11.63 -5.33
CA ALA A 259 6.24 13.03 -4.98
C ALA A 259 4.75 13.29 -4.72
N PHE A 260 3.85 12.78 -5.59
CA PHE A 260 2.41 12.85 -5.39
C PHE A 260 2.00 12.27 -4.03
N THR A 261 2.48 11.08 -3.72
CA THR A 261 2.15 10.39 -2.47
C THR A 261 2.59 11.16 -1.23
N ARG A 262 3.85 11.60 -1.21
CA ARG A 262 4.40 12.34 -0.07
C ARG A 262 3.75 13.69 0.14
N LEU A 263 3.47 14.42 -0.94
CA LEU A 263 2.80 15.72 -0.86
C LEU A 263 1.40 15.60 -0.24
N ASN A 264 0.60 14.61 -0.66
CA ASN A 264 -0.76 14.45 -0.14
C ASN A 264 -0.78 13.89 1.30
N LEU A 265 0.15 13.01 1.68
CA LEU A 265 0.32 12.59 3.07
C LEU A 265 0.74 13.76 3.98
N ALA A 266 1.62 14.65 3.50
CA ALA A 266 2.11 15.79 4.28
C ALA A 266 1.07 16.92 4.40
N ALA A 267 0.24 17.17 3.39
CA ALA A 267 -0.77 18.22 3.38
C ALA A 267 -1.76 18.07 4.54
N ALA A 268 -2.29 16.87 4.74
CA ALA A 268 -3.25 16.57 5.81
C ALA A 268 -2.63 16.63 7.21
N SER A 269 -1.33 16.36 7.34
CA SER A 269 -0.62 16.44 8.61
C SER A 269 -0.48 17.89 9.12
N GLN A 270 -0.55 18.88 8.24
CA GLN A 270 -0.52 20.30 8.61
C GLN A 270 -1.87 20.81 9.13
N GLU A 271 -2.98 20.30 8.62
CA GLU A 271 -4.33 20.70 9.03
C GLU A 271 -4.70 20.22 10.45
N THR A 272 -4.10 19.16 10.94
CA THR A 272 -4.35 18.61 12.28
C THR A 272 -3.54 19.29 13.40
N ALA A 273 -2.63 20.19 13.08
CA ALA A 273 -1.93 20.99 14.09
C ALA A 273 -2.92 21.98 14.73
N PRO A 274 -3.13 21.98 16.07
CA PRO A 274 -4.08 22.88 16.70
C PRO A 274 -3.69 24.33 16.41
N SER A 275 -4.59 25.08 15.77
CA SER A 275 -4.47 26.53 15.59
C SER A 275 -4.20 27.15 16.97
N ALA A 276 -3.07 27.79 17.15
CA ALA A 276 -2.76 28.51 18.39
C ALA A 276 -3.83 29.57 18.59
N ALA A 277 -4.65 29.38 19.65
CA ALA A 277 -5.64 30.37 20.04
C ALA A 277 -4.95 31.75 20.20
N PRO A 278 -5.56 32.84 19.70
CA PRO A 278 -4.98 34.16 19.87
C PRO A 278 -4.86 34.48 21.38
N SER A 279 -3.65 34.78 21.81
CA SER A 279 -3.37 35.17 23.19
C SER A 279 -4.27 36.34 23.59
N ALA A 280 -5.13 36.10 24.59
CA ALA A 280 -5.97 37.13 25.18
C ALA A 280 -5.09 38.30 25.60
N GLY A 281 -5.40 39.46 25.05
CA GLY A 281 -4.66 40.71 25.24
C GLY A 281 -4.48 41.03 26.73
N ALA A 282 -3.26 41.38 27.08
CA ALA A 282 -2.90 41.91 28.39
C ALA A 282 -3.75 43.16 28.70
N ARG A 283 -4.55 43.07 29.73
CA ARG A 283 -5.22 44.28 30.33
C ARG A 283 -4.15 45.17 30.91
N MET A 284 -4.11 46.41 30.44
CA MET A 284 -3.35 47.49 31.09
C MET A 284 -3.92 47.78 32.49
N PRO A 285 -3.09 48.02 33.48
CA PRO A 285 -3.58 48.43 34.80
C PRO A 285 -4.08 49.87 34.75
N ASP A 286 -5.29 50.11 35.32
CA ASP A 286 -5.91 51.42 35.48
C ASP A 286 -5.05 52.31 36.36
N SER A 287 -4.80 53.50 35.87
CA SER A 287 -4.08 54.57 36.59
C SER A 287 -4.97 55.11 37.75
N VAL A 288 -4.45 54.96 38.96
CA VAL A 288 -4.98 55.64 40.14
C VAL A 288 -4.77 57.15 39.99
N SER A 289 -5.85 57.91 39.88
CA SER A 289 -5.83 59.37 40.02
C SER A 289 -5.97 59.72 41.49
N ASP A 290 -4.90 60.24 42.01
CA ASP A 290 -4.85 60.94 43.27
C ASP A 290 -5.65 62.27 43.18
N ARG A 291 -6.67 62.51 44.06
CA ARG A 291 -7.18 63.82 44.32
C ARG A 291 -7.24 64.00 45.83
N ARG A 292 -6.35 64.88 46.24
CA ARG A 292 -6.44 65.61 47.51
C ARG A 292 -7.66 66.55 47.52
N SER A 293 -8.37 66.58 48.57
CA SER A 293 -8.83 67.72 49.36
C SER A 293 -9.65 67.23 50.54
#